data_fa86a3a9418009b365e15bbe2bda9235
#
_entry.id   fa86a3a9418009b365e15bbe2bda9235
#
_cell.length_a   1.000
_cell.length_b   1.000
_cell.length_c   1.000
_cell.angle_alpha   90.00
_cell.angle_beta   90.00
_cell.angle_gamma   90.00
#
_symmetry.space_group_name_H-M   'P 1'
#
loop_
_entity.id
_entity.type
_entity.pdbx_description
1 polymer ?
#
loop_
_entity_poly.entity_id
_entity_poly.type
_entity_poly.pdbx_seq_one_letter_code
_entity_poly.pdbx_strand_id
1 'polypeptide(L)'
;MKVEDFRIELTALVRNEIKGEQISKKLAGIKGTLEQIAQKYGAGALVETVQDQTLASGMLNTAGPDAVALGRIAGLKNGKRSSVFVGDNGVFIAEKTGGVAAPALADYSLYKNQIQMMGVQRSSFYINEAIKENAKIVDKRYKFY
;
A
#
# COMPACT_ATOMS: atom_id res chain seq x y z
N MET A 1 -20.31 17.24 7.13
CA MET A 1 -19.64 16.00 7.55
C MET A 1 -18.98 16.26 8.88
N LYS A 2 -19.35 15.52 9.93
CA LYS A 2 -18.77 15.67 11.27
C LYS A 2 -17.81 14.51 11.53
N VAL A 3 -16.80 14.72 12.35
CA VAL A 3 -15.80 13.70 12.72
C VAL A 3 -16.47 12.49 13.38
N GLU A 4 -17.56 12.71 14.09
CA GLU A 4 -18.37 11.67 14.74
C GLU A 4 -18.92 10.64 13.76
N ASP A 5 -19.25 11.04 12.52
CA ASP A 5 -19.81 10.17 11.50
C ASP A 5 -18.79 9.08 11.03
N PHE A 6 -17.49 9.37 11.22
CA PHE A 6 -16.37 8.49 10.83
C PHE A 6 -15.61 7.89 12.02
N ARG A 7 -16.13 8.07 13.23
CA ARG A 7 -15.41 7.70 14.45
C ARG A 7 -14.96 6.26 14.51
N ILE A 8 -15.76 5.32 14.01
CA ILE A 8 -15.42 3.89 14.03
C ILE A 8 -14.23 3.63 13.13
N GLU A 9 -14.26 4.12 11.89
CA GLU A 9 -13.19 3.97 10.89
C GLU A 9 -11.89 4.66 11.35
N LEU A 10 -11.99 5.91 11.80
CA LEU A 10 -10.86 6.67 12.30
C LEU A 10 -10.23 6.01 13.55
N THR A 11 -11.05 5.44 14.43
CA THR A 11 -10.54 4.74 15.61
C THR A 11 -9.69 3.54 15.23
N ALA A 12 -10.09 2.77 14.21
CA ALA A 12 -9.33 1.62 13.73
C ALA A 12 -7.99 2.05 13.13
N LEU A 13 -7.99 3.09 12.29
CA LEU A 13 -6.78 3.64 11.67
C LEU A 13 -5.78 4.14 12.73
N VAL A 14 -6.24 4.97 13.67
CA VAL A 14 -5.39 5.51 14.74
C VAL A 14 -4.82 4.38 15.63
N ARG A 15 -5.62 3.38 15.95
CA ARG A 15 -5.13 2.21 16.71
C ARG A 15 -4.03 1.46 15.96
N ASN A 16 -4.19 1.28 14.66
CA ASN A 16 -3.18 0.58 13.84
C ASN A 16 -1.90 1.41 13.74
N GLU A 17 -2.00 2.71 13.58
CA GLU A 17 -0.86 3.62 13.60
C GLU A 17 -0.08 3.54 14.91
N ILE A 18 -0.77 3.67 16.06
CA ILE A 18 -0.14 3.56 17.39
C ILE A 18 0.51 2.19 17.59
N LYS A 19 -0.15 1.10 17.17
CA LYS A 19 0.44 -0.25 17.22
C LYS A 19 1.69 -0.34 16.35
N GLY A 20 1.63 0.19 15.13
CA GLY A 20 2.76 0.24 14.21
C GLY A 20 3.98 0.95 14.83
N GLU A 21 3.76 2.10 15.45
CA GLU A 21 4.82 2.83 16.14
C GLU A 21 5.40 2.05 17.34
N GLN A 22 4.56 1.44 18.16
CA GLN A 22 5.00 0.64 19.31
C GLN A 22 5.84 -0.56 18.88
N ILE A 23 5.42 -1.27 17.83
CA ILE A 23 6.15 -2.39 17.25
C ILE A 23 7.48 -1.90 16.66
N SER A 24 7.47 -0.80 15.92
CA SER A 24 8.68 -0.20 15.35
C SER A 24 9.71 0.14 16.42
N LYS A 25 9.28 0.76 17.51
CA LYS A 25 10.19 1.11 18.64
C LYS A 25 10.80 -0.14 19.27
N LYS A 26 10.02 -1.21 19.45
CA LYS A 26 10.52 -2.49 19.97
C LYS A 26 11.53 -3.13 19.02
N LEU A 27 11.21 -3.20 17.73
CA LEU A 27 12.07 -3.81 16.71
C LEU A 27 13.37 -3.04 16.50
N ALA A 28 13.33 -1.71 16.53
CA ALA A 28 14.53 -0.86 16.34
C ALA A 28 15.60 -1.11 17.42
N GLY A 29 15.22 -1.58 18.60
CA GLY A 29 16.13 -1.93 19.66
C GLY A 29 16.79 -3.31 19.52
N ILE A 30 16.31 -4.16 18.62
CA ILE A 30 16.79 -5.53 18.46
C ILE A 30 17.80 -5.59 17.32
N LYS A 31 19.01 -6.05 17.63
CA LYS A 31 20.10 -6.21 16.63
C LYS A 31 20.33 -7.69 16.32
N GLY A 32 20.73 -7.99 15.08
CA GLY A 32 21.07 -9.33 14.61
C GLY A 32 20.66 -9.57 13.16
N THR A 33 20.64 -10.84 12.75
CA THR A 33 20.04 -11.27 11.46
C THR A 33 18.53 -11.17 11.55
N LEU A 34 17.81 -11.26 10.41
CA LEU A 34 16.35 -11.20 10.40
C LEU A 34 15.75 -12.30 11.28
N GLU A 35 16.31 -13.52 11.22
CA GLU A 35 15.88 -14.66 12.02
C GLU A 35 16.10 -14.41 13.52
N GLN A 36 17.24 -13.85 13.89
CA GLN A 36 17.54 -13.50 15.27
C GLN A 36 16.63 -12.39 15.80
N ILE A 37 16.30 -11.43 14.97
CA ILE A 37 15.36 -10.35 15.30
C ILE A 37 13.97 -10.96 15.53
N ALA A 38 13.51 -11.80 14.62
CA ALA A 38 12.21 -12.47 14.73
C ALA A 38 12.14 -13.34 15.99
N GLN A 39 13.17 -14.12 16.26
CA GLN A 39 13.24 -14.96 17.47
C GLN A 39 13.20 -14.16 18.77
N LYS A 40 13.93 -13.05 18.83
CA LYS A 40 13.95 -12.15 20.00
C LYS A 40 12.66 -11.37 20.17
N TYR A 41 12.00 -11.00 19.06
CA TYR A 41 10.70 -10.33 19.11
C TYR A 41 9.61 -11.28 19.64
N GLY A 42 9.67 -12.56 19.24
CA GLY A 42 8.78 -13.61 19.72
C GLY A 42 7.57 -13.85 18.82
N ALA A 43 6.46 -14.29 19.42
CA ALA A 43 5.27 -14.69 18.69
C ALA A 43 4.70 -13.52 17.83
N GLY A 44 4.39 -13.83 16.58
CA GLY A 44 3.86 -12.88 15.60
C GLY A 44 4.90 -12.30 14.65
N ALA A 45 6.21 -12.57 14.85
CA ALA A 45 7.22 -12.25 13.87
C ALA A 45 7.42 -13.41 12.90
N LEU A 46 7.38 -13.11 11.60
CA LEU A 46 7.59 -14.07 10.53
C LEU A 46 8.77 -13.61 9.67
N VAL A 47 9.64 -14.53 9.31
CA VAL A 47 10.71 -14.30 8.33
C VAL A 47 10.38 -15.07 7.07
N GLU A 48 10.31 -14.37 5.96
CA GLU A 48 10.00 -14.94 4.66
C GLU A 48 11.03 -14.54 3.64
N THR A 49 11.35 -15.44 2.74
CA THR A 49 12.13 -15.15 1.54
C THR A 49 11.19 -15.12 0.35
N VAL A 50 11.12 -13.99 -0.33
CA VAL A 50 10.29 -13.81 -1.51
C VAL A 50 11.20 -13.71 -2.73
N GLN A 51 10.92 -14.53 -3.75
CA GLN A 51 11.61 -14.52 -5.03
C GLN A 51 10.72 -13.85 -6.08
N ASP A 52 11.36 -13.24 -7.07
CA ASP A 52 10.70 -12.65 -8.24
C ASP A 52 9.59 -11.64 -7.92
N GLN A 53 9.75 -10.92 -6.80
CA GLN A 53 8.80 -9.89 -6.40
C GLN A 53 8.79 -8.73 -7.41
N THR A 54 7.63 -8.46 -7.97
CA THR A 54 7.42 -7.32 -8.87
C THR A 54 6.58 -6.24 -8.23
N LEU A 55 6.80 -4.97 -8.61
CA LEU A 55 5.95 -3.86 -8.16
C LEU A 55 4.51 -4.00 -8.67
N ALA A 56 4.35 -4.61 -9.84
CA ALA A 56 3.04 -4.79 -10.47
C ALA A 56 2.14 -5.78 -9.72
N SER A 57 2.71 -6.67 -8.89
CA SER A 57 1.91 -7.62 -8.11
C SER A 57 1.02 -6.93 -7.08
N GLY A 58 1.45 -5.78 -6.54
CA GLY A 58 0.76 -5.09 -5.46
C GLY A 58 0.73 -5.85 -4.13
N MET A 59 1.27 -7.08 -4.09
CA MET A 59 1.15 -8.03 -2.99
C MET A 59 2.52 -8.38 -2.43
N LEU A 60 2.60 -8.47 -1.12
CA LEU A 60 3.72 -9.04 -0.38
C LEU A 60 3.27 -10.36 0.24
N ASN A 61 3.60 -11.47 -0.38
CA ASN A 61 3.37 -12.83 0.08
C ASN A 61 2.28 -12.93 1.18
N THR A 62 2.61 -13.38 2.39
CA THR A 62 1.65 -13.50 3.51
C THR A 62 1.16 -12.17 4.08
N ALA A 63 1.89 -11.07 3.90
CA ALA A 63 1.47 -9.75 4.37
C ALA A 63 0.31 -9.14 3.54
N GLY A 64 0.04 -9.72 2.35
CA GLY A 64 -1.03 -9.24 1.48
C GLY A 64 -0.70 -7.94 0.73
N PRO A 65 -1.71 -7.16 0.32
CA PRO A 65 -1.49 -5.93 -0.43
C PRO A 65 -0.87 -4.86 0.48
N ASP A 66 0.34 -4.39 0.14
CA ASP A 66 1.05 -3.36 0.88
C ASP A 66 1.93 -2.53 -0.07
N ALA A 67 1.37 -1.45 -0.57
CA ALA A 67 2.05 -0.59 -1.54
C ALA A 67 3.23 0.16 -0.91
N VAL A 68 3.13 0.52 0.36
CA VAL A 68 4.19 1.23 1.10
C VAL A 68 5.40 0.31 1.28
N ALA A 69 5.16 -0.93 1.70
CA ALA A 69 6.24 -1.90 1.90
C ALA A 69 6.90 -2.28 0.57
N LEU A 70 6.13 -2.56 -0.48
CA LEU A 70 6.66 -2.84 -1.81
C LEU A 70 7.55 -1.71 -2.34
N GLY A 71 7.08 -0.47 -2.24
CA GLY A 71 7.85 0.70 -2.69
C GLY A 71 9.17 0.86 -1.94
N ARG A 72 9.16 0.68 -0.61
CA ARG A 72 10.37 0.74 0.21
C ARG A 72 11.36 -0.37 -0.10
N ILE A 73 10.90 -1.60 -0.28
CA ILE A 73 11.73 -2.77 -0.63
C ILE A 73 12.34 -2.58 -2.02
N ALA A 74 11.55 -2.14 -2.99
CA ALA A 74 12.02 -1.91 -4.35
C ALA A 74 13.13 -0.84 -4.40
N GLY A 75 13.00 0.23 -3.59
CA GLY A 75 13.98 1.29 -3.49
C GLY A 75 15.28 0.92 -2.79
N LEU A 76 15.36 -0.24 -2.13
CA LEU A 76 16.59 -0.71 -1.51
C LEU A 76 17.63 -1.07 -2.58
N LYS A 77 18.90 -0.77 -2.29
CA LYS A 77 20.02 -1.28 -3.08
C LYS A 77 20.23 -2.76 -2.77
N ASN A 78 20.69 -3.53 -3.76
CA ASN A 78 21.03 -4.93 -3.56
C ASN A 78 22.06 -5.10 -2.43
N GLY A 79 21.87 -6.11 -1.59
CA GLY A 79 22.68 -6.37 -0.41
C GLY A 79 22.45 -5.40 0.75
N LYS A 80 21.42 -4.57 0.70
CA LYS A 80 21.12 -3.61 1.79
C LYS A 80 19.85 -4.01 2.52
N ARG A 81 19.92 -3.77 3.84
CA ARG A 81 18.78 -3.91 4.76
C ARG A 81 18.13 -2.55 5.02
N SER A 82 16.81 -2.53 5.12
CA SER A 82 16.06 -1.35 5.55
C SER A 82 16.22 -1.10 7.05
N SER A 83 15.94 0.12 7.48
CA SER A 83 15.48 0.37 8.84
C SER A 83 14.11 -0.27 9.06
N VAL A 84 13.67 -0.34 10.33
CA VAL A 84 12.26 -0.70 10.62
C VAL A 84 11.34 0.33 10.00
N PHE A 85 10.25 -0.10 9.40
CA PHE A 85 9.23 0.79 8.86
C PHE A 85 7.83 0.19 8.99
N VAL A 86 6.84 1.06 9.01
CA VAL A 86 5.43 0.70 9.01
C VAL A 86 4.94 0.70 7.58
N GLY A 87 4.31 -0.37 7.15
CA GLY A 87 3.54 -0.50 5.91
C GLY A 87 2.04 -0.41 6.19
N ASP A 88 1.25 -0.76 5.17
CA ASP A 88 -0.21 -0.72 5.28
C ASP A 88 -0.75 -1.85 6.18
N ASN A 89 -0.12 -3.03 6.14
CA ASN A 89 -0.59 -4.23 6.84
C ASN A 89 0.35 -4.71 7.94
N GLY A 90 1.47 -4.05 8.17
CA GLY A 90 2.42 -4.50 9.17
C GLY A 90 3.61 -3.60 9.39
N VAL A 91 4.52 -4.09 10.24
CA VAL A 91 5.81 -3.45 10.47
C VAL A 91 6.89 -4.38 9.94
N PHE A 92 7.78 -3.83 9.13
CA PHE A 92 8.72 -4.59 8.34
C PHE A 92 10.17 -4.19 8.59
N ILE A 93 11.05 -5.17 8.44
CA ILE A 93 12.45 -5.01 8.15
C ILE A 93 12.73 -5.86 6.92
N ALA A 94 13.26 -5.29 5.88
CA ALA A 94 13.53 -6.00 4.64
C ALA A 94 15.01 -5.96 4.29
N GLU A 95 15.47 -7.05 3.68
CA GLU A 95 16.81 -7.14 3.11
C GLU A 95 16.69 -7.54 1.64
N LYS A 96 17.21 -6.71 0.74
CA LYS A 96 17.20 -6.98 -0.67
C LYS A 96 18.45 -7.74 -1.06
N THR A 97 18.31 -9.03 -1.31
CA THR A 97 19.43 -9.89 -1.70
C THR A 97 19.85 -9.69 -3.15
N GLY A 98 18.92 -9.38 -4.03
CA GLY A 98 19.16 -9.14 -5.44
C GLY A 98 18.01 -8.40 -6.12
N GLY A 99 18.18 -8.07 -7.36
CA GLY A 99 17.16 -7.49 -8.22
C GLY A 99 17.68 -7.23 -9.61
N VAL A 100 16.83 -7.50 -10.59
CA VAL A 100 17.12 -7.23 -11.99
C VAL A 100 16.32 -6.00 -12.38
N ALA A 101 17.02 -5.01 -12.95
CA ALA A 101 16.34 -3.87 -13.55
C ALA A 101 15.56 -4.34 -14.78
N ALA A 102 14.36 -3.83 -14.98
CA ALA A 102 13.63 -4.09 -16.22
C ALA A 102 14.48 -3.62 -17.41
N PRO A 103 14.54 -4.39 -18.49
CA PRO A 103 15.26 -3.96 -19.69
C PRO A 103 14.63 -2.68 -20.23
N ALA A 104 15.46 -1.79 -20.75
CA ALA A 104 14.96 -0.60 -21.43
C ALA A 104 14.16 -1.04 -22.66
N LEU A 105 12.96 -0.53 -22.81
CA LEU A 105 12.14 -0.78 -23.99
C LEU A 105 12.46 0.28 -25.05
N ALA A 106 12.55 -0.16 -26.30
CA ALA A 106 12.77 0.73 -27.43
C ALA A 106 11.58 1.67 -27.65
N ASP A 107 10.38 1.25 -27.30
CA ASP A 107 9.15 2.03 -27.43
C ASP A 107 8.18 1.75 -26.27
N TYR A 108 7.63 2.80 -25.71
CA TYR A 108 6.66 2.78 -24.61
C TYR A 108 5.23 3.12 -25.07
N SER A 109 4.98 3.23 -26.37
CA SER A 109 3.68 3.65 -26.91
C SER A 109 2.53 2.74 -26.48
N LEU A 110 2.76 1.43 -26.42
CA LEU A 110 1.79 0.46 -25.93
C LEU A 110 1.33 0.77 -24.50
N TYR A 111 2.28 0.97 -23.60
CA TYR A 111 1.98 1.30 -22.20
C TYR A 111 1.32 2.67 -22.05
N LYS A 112 1.77 3.65 -22.84
CA LYS A 112 1.15 4.98 -22.88
C LYS A 112 -0.31 4.90 -23.29
N ASN A 113 -0.63 4.13 -24.32
CA ASN A 113 -1.99 3.91 -24.78
C ASN A 113 -2.84 3.19 -23.74
N GLN A 114 -2.30 2.16 -23.07
CA GLN A 114 -3.01 1.47 -21.99
C GLN A 114 -3.35 2.42 -20.83
N ILE A 115 -2.40 3.24 -20.37
CA ILE A 115 -2.62 4.21 -19.31
C ILE A 115 -3.66 5.25 -19.74
N GLN A 116 -3.60 5.72 -20.98
CA GLN A 116 -4.56 6.66 -21.53
C GLN A 116 -5.98 6.07 -21.57
N MET A 117 -6.13 4.83 -22.03
CA MET A 117 -7.42 4.13 -22.06
C MET A 117 -7.98 3.94 -20.65
N MET A 118 -7.15 3.51 -19.68
CA MET A 118 -7.56 3.41 -18.28
C MET A 118 -7.98 4.78 -17.71
N GLY A 119 -7.28 5.84 -18.07
CA GLY A 119 -7.62 7.21 -17.69
C GLY A 119 -9.00 7.62 -18.21
N VAL A 120 -9.28 7.36 -19.47
CA VAL A 120 -10.59 7.63 -20.10
C VAL A 120 -11.72 6.85 -19.41
N GLN A 121 -11.51 5.55 -19.15
CA GLN A 121 -12.50 4.73 -18.46
C GLN A 121 -12.81 5.25 -17.06
N ARG A 122 -11.77 5.57 -16.28
CA ARG A 122 -11.94 6.15 -14.94
C ARG A 122 -12.65 7.49 -14.99
N SER A 123 -12.26 8.36 -15.92
CA SER A 123 -12.89 9.68 -16.07
C SER A 123 -14.37 9.56 -16.41
N SER A 124 -14.75 8.65 -17.29
CA SER A 124 -16.15 8.41 -17.67
C SER A 124 -17.02 7.98 -16.50
N PHE A 125 -16.46 7.19 -15.58
CA PHE A 125 -17.17 6.77 -14.36
C PHE A 125 -17.34 7.94 -13.38
N TYR A 126 -16.25 8.66 -13.09
CA TYR A 126 -16.26 9.72 -12.07
C TYR A 126 -16.92 11.02 -12.52
N ILE A 127 -16.96 11.32 -13.82
CA ILE A 127 -17.65 12.52 -14.33
C ILE A 127 -19.13 12.50 -13.98
N ASN A 128 -19.81 11.37 -14.14
CA ASN A 128 -21.23 11.25 -13.83
C ASN A 128 -21.49 11.45 -12.32
N GLU A 129 -20.64 10.90 -11.45
CA GLU A 129 -20.77 11.09 -10.01
C GLU A 129 -20.47 12.55 -9.61
N ALA A 130 -19.43 13.16 -10.15
CA ALA A 130 -19.10 14.56 -9.90
C ALA A 130 -20.22 15.51 -10.38
N ILE A 131 -20.86 15.23 -11.52
CA ILE A 131 -22.02 15.99 -11.99
C ILE A 131 -23.18 15.86 -11.02
N LYS A 132 -23.49 14.66 -10.55
CA LYS A 132 -24.56 14.44 -9.57
C LYS A 132 -24.29 15.15 -8.24
N GLU A 133 -23.06 15.08 -7.74
CA GLU A 133 -22.69 15.74 -6.48
C GLU A 133 -22.76 17.27 -6.57
N ASN A 134 -22.42 17.85 -7.73
CA ASN A 134 -22.43 19.29 -7.92
C ASN A 134 -23.77 19.82 -8.48
N ALA A 135 -24.66 18.94 -8.95
CA ALA A 135 -25.94 19.34 -9.49
C ALA A 135 -26.98 19.54 -8.36
N LYS A 136 -27.66 20.68 -8.39
CA LYS A 136 -28.85 20.88 -7.54
C LYS A 136 -30.02 20.11 -8.15
N ILE A 137 -30.15 18.84 -7.79
CA ILE A 137 -31.22 17.97 -8.28
C ILE A 137 -32.53 18.33 -7.55
N VAL A 138 -33.54 18.76 -8.30
CA VAL A 138 -34.89 19.03 -7.78
C VAL A 138 -35.84 18.01 -8.40
N ASP A 139 -36.26 17.03 -7.60
CA ASP A 139 -37.27 16.04 -8.05
C ASP A 139 -38.67 16.65 -7.96
N LYS A 140 -39.32 16.78 -9.08
CA LYS A 140 -40.72 17.29 -9.19
C LYS A 140 -41.69 16.22 -9.64
N ARG A 141 -41.34 14.95 -9.64
CA ARG A 141 -42.20 13.85 -10.10
C ARG A 141 -43.51 13.79 -9.33
N TYR A 142 -43.52 14.19 -8.06
CA TYR A 142 -44.75 14.27 -7.25
C TYR A 142 -45.86 15.17 -7.81
N LYS A 143 -45.54 16.02 -8.81
CA LYS A 143 -46.53 16.87 -9.47
C LYS A 143 -47.31 16.16 -10.56
N PHE A 144 -46.91 14.95 -10.95
CA PHE A 144 -47.47 14.18 -12.06
C PHE A 144 -48.14 12.87 -11.64
N TYR A 145 -48.12 12.56 -10.34
CA TYR A 145 -48.72 11.38 -9.72
C TYR A 145 -49.63 11.77 -8.56
#